data_2d5346f0bed3ebf8813c812c894ced26
#
_entry.id   2d5346f0bed3ebf8813c812c894ced26
#
_cell.length_a   1.000
_cell.length_b   1.000
_cell.length_c   1.000
_cell.angle_alpha   90.00
_cell.angle_beta   90.00
_cell.angle_gamma   90.00
#
_symmetry.space_group_name_H-M   'P 1'
#
loop_
_entity.id
_entity.type
_entity.pdbx_description
1 polymer ?
#
loop_
_entity_poly.entity_id
_entity_poly.type
_entity_poly.pdbx_seq_one_letter_code
_entity_poly.pdbx_strand_id
1 'polypeptide(L)'
;VSTPSNPFGQVLVALVTPFTADGEVDWPGVAKHIDDVINAGADGIVVTGTTGETSTLTDPEKIRLVEVGKDVSAGRAKIITGGGSNETAHAMQLAKQSEKAGADGNMIVTPYYNKPTQAGVLTHFRMIADATDLPVILYDIPGRTGIPIEYATILRAAKHPNILAVKDAKGDLAQVSRVLNQTDLLYFSGDDPNVLPHLAIGATGLIGVTANIAATPYRQMVDAVNAGDLKTATAAHKQLEPLVRACMTHVPGTVAVKYILHGLGRIGSPRVRLPLVGPEEWEAAQIEDEIDLVTAIPGVDFSNFRPDRNAAAGGALPRIAGTTR
;
A
#
# COMPACT_ATOMS: atom_id res chain seq x y z
N VAL A 1 -6.07 29.32 9.03
CA VAL A 1 -5.05 28.52 8.32
C VAL A 1 -5.82 27.77 7.24
N SER A 2 -5.53 27.99 5.95
CA SER A 2 -6.14 27.23 4.86
C SER A 2 -5.65 25.80 4.96
N THR A 3 -6.58 24.85 4.94
CA THR A 3 -6.22 23.42 4.85
C THR A 3 -5.35 23.20 3.60
N PRO A 4 -4.19 22.54 3.69
CA PRO A 4 -3.38 22.24 2.54
C PRO A 4 -4.20 21.51 1.48
N SER A 5 -3.99 21.85 0.21
CA SER A 5 -4.61 21.12 -0.90
C SER A 5 -4.14 19.67 -0.86
N ASN A 6 -5.07 18.70 -0.72
CA ASN A 6 -4.75 17.28 -0.75
C ASN A 6 -4.88 16.72 -2.17
N PRO A 7 -3.76 16.50 -2.90
CA PRO A 7 -3.81 15.98 -4.26
C PRO A 7 -3.97 14.46 -4.34
N PHE A 8 -3.95 13.74 -3.22
CA PHE A 8 -3.83 12.28 -3.18
C PHE A 8 -5.14 11.56 -2.86
N GLY A 9 -6.09 12.23 -2.17
CA GLY A 9 -7.25 11.59 -1.54
C GLY A 9 -7.00 11.21 -0.08
N GLN A 10 -7.92 10.48 0.54
CA GLN A 10 -7.86 10.12 1.96
C GLN A 10 -7.85 8.60 2.19
N VAL A 11 -8.56 7.82 1.36
CA VAL A 11 -8.57 6.35 1.41
C VAL A 11 -7.79 5.82 0.22
N LEU A 12 -6.49 5.58 0.44
CA LEU A 12 -5.61 5.06 -0.59
C LEU A 12 -5.38 3.56 -0.37
N VAL A 13 -5.50 2.79 -1.45
CA VAL A 13 -5.23 1.34 -1.43
C VAL A 13 -3.80 1.08 -1.86
N ALA A 14 -3.00 0.44 -0.99
CA ALA A 14 -1.72 -0.16 -1.39
C ALA A 14 -2.03 -1.42 -2.22
N LEU A 15 -2.23 -1.26 -3.52
CA LEU A 15 -2.80 -2.26 -4.40
C LEU A 15 -1.89 -3.49 -4.53
N VAL A 16 -2.46 -4.69 -4.44
CA VAL A 16 -1.78 -5.92 -4.88
C VAL A 16 -1.68 -5.94 -6.40
N THR A 17 -0.67 -6.60 -6.96
CA THR A 17 -0.57 -6.88 -8.40
C THR A 17 -1.03 -8.31 -8.65
N PRO A 18 -2.25 -8.56 -9.18
CA PRO A 18 -2.68 -9.89 -9.58
C PRO A 18 -1.74 -10.50 -10.61
N PHE A 19 -1.41 -11.78 -10.41
CA PHE A 19 -0.63 -12.56 -11.37
C PHE A 19 -1.45 -13.73 -11.88
N THR A 20 -1.11 -14.21 -13.08
CA THR A 20 -1.58 -15.49 -13.61
C THR A 20 -0.97 -16.66 -12.82
N ALA A 21 -1.46 -17.86 -13.02
CA ALA A 21 -0.86 -19.07 -12.43
C ALA A 21 0.63 -19.26 -12.81
N ASP A 22 1.02 -18.75 -13.99
CA ASP A 22 2.41 -18.82 -14.50
C ASP A 22 3.31 -17.69 -13.95
N GLY A 23 2.73 -16.73 -13.19
CA GLY A 23 3.48 -15.64 -12.56
C GLY A 23 3.63 -14.39 -13.43
N GLU A 24 2.98 -14.32 -14.59
CA GLU A 24 2.87 -13.10 -15.39
C GLU A 24 1.84 -12.14 -14.79
N VAL A 25 1.93 -10.85 -15.08
CA VAL A 25 0.92 -9.88 -14.61
C VAL A 25 -0.42 -10.18 -15.29
N ASP A 26 -1.45 -10.40 -14.49
CA ASP A 26 -2.84 -10.56 -14.96
C ASP A 26 -3.47 -9.18 -15.20
N TRP A 27 -3.22 -8.61 -16.38
CA TRP A 27 -3.68 -7.27 -16.74
C TRP A 27 -5.21 -7.08 -16.63
N PRO A 28 -6.05 -8.04 -17.09
CA PRO A 28 -7.49 -7.97 -16.84
C PRO A 28 -7.85 -8.00 -15.36
N GLY A 29 -7.17 -8.85 -14.57
CA GLY A 29 -7.35 -8.93 -13.11
C GLY A 29 -6.92 -7.64 -12.41
N VAL A 30 -5.82 -7.02 -12.84
CA VAL A 30 -5.39 -5.70 -12.34
C VAL A 30 -6.46 -4.65 -12.62
N ALA A 31 -6.94 -4.56 -13.85
CA ALA A 31 -7.95 -3.58 -14.25
C ALA A 31 -9.26 -3.74 -13.43
N LYS A 32 -9.73 -4.99 -13.31
CA LYS A 32 -10.91 -5.31 -12.51
C LYS A 32 -10.72 -4.93 -11.05
N HIS A 33 -9.59 -5.29 -10.44
CA HIS A 33 -9.33 -5.02 -9.03
C HIS A 33 -9.23 -3.52 -8.72
N ILE A 34 -8.65 -2.73 -9.62
CA ILE A 34 -8.63 -1.26 -9.51
C ILE A 34 -10.07 -0.73 -9.52
N ASP A 35 -10.92 -1.17 -10.45
CA ASP A 35 -12.32 -0.74 -10.51
C ASP A 35 -13.11 -1.14 -9.27
N ASP A 36 -12.93 -2.37 -8.78
CA ASP A 36 -13.58 -2.89 -7.58
C ASP A 36 -13.26 -2.01 -6.34
N VAL A 37 -12.00 -1.66 -6.10
CA VAL A 37 -11.63 -0.86 -4.91
C VAL A 37 -12.06 0.60 -5.03
N ILE A 38 -12.08 1.18 -6.24
CA ILE A 38 -12.64 2.52 -6.49
C ILE A 38 -14.15 2.52 -6.17
N ASN A 39 -14.88 1.54 -6.67
CA ASN A 39 -16.32 1.41 -6.42
C ASN A 39 -16.61 1.15 -4.93
N ALA A 40 -15.67 0.56 -4.19
CA ALA A 40 -15.75 0.37 -2.75
C ALA A 40 -15.38 1.63 -1.92
N GLY A 41 -15.03 2.75 -2.56
CA GLY A 41 -14.81 4.04 -1.89
C GLY A 41 -13.36 4.47 -1.75
N ALA A 42 -12.41 3.82 -2.43
CA ALA A 42 -11.05 4.32 -2.55
C ALA A 42 -11.00 5.56 -3.46
N ASP A 43 -10.31 6.59 -3.02
CA ASP A 43 -10.07 7.82 -3.79
C ASP A 43 -8.60 7.96 -4.23
N GLY A 44 -7.75 7.00 -3.87
CA GLY A 44 -6.39 6.86 -4.35
C GLY A 44 -5.95 5.39 -4.44
N ILE A 45 -5.11 5.10 -5.42
CA ILE A 45 -4.54 3.78 -5.67
C ILE A 45 -3.02 3.91 -5.71
N VAL A 46 -2.32 3.21 -4.83
CA VAL A 46 -0.86 3.12 -4.89
C VAL A 46 -0.48 1.83 -5.62
N VAL A 47 -0.14 1.96 -6.89
CA VAL A 47 0.43 0.87 -7.68
C VAL A 47 1.93 0.73 -7.42
N THR A 48 2.49 -0.44 -7.64
CA THR A 48 3.95 -0.69 -7.50
C THR A 48 4.54 -0.39 -6.12
N GLY A 49 3.71 -0.36 -5.07
CA GLY A 49 4.21 -0.33 -3.68
C GLY A 49 4.73 -1.70 -3.23
N THR A 50 5.10 -1.81 -1.95
CA THR A 50 5.51 -3.08 -1.32
C THR A 50 4.45 -4.17 -1.51
N THR A 51 3.19 -3.83 -1.26
CA THR A 51 2.04 -4.72 -1.41
C THR A 51 1.83 -5.17 -2.85
N GLY A 52 2.20 -4.33 -3.82
CA GLY A 52 2.18 -4.64 -5.25
C GLY A 52 3.38 -5.41 -5.76
N GLU A 53 4.26 -5.92 -4.88
CA GLU A 53 5.44 -6.71 -5.21
C GLU A 53 6.47 -5.97 -6.08
N THR A 54 6.68 -4.67 -5.81
CA THR A 54 7.56 -3.80 -6.62
C THR A 54 8.96 -4.36 -6.81
N SER A 55 9.49 -5.15 -5.85
CA SER A 55 10.83 -5.73 -5.90
C SER A 55 11.00 -6.83 -6.97
N THR A 56 9.91 -7.42 -7.44
CA THR A 56 9.90 -8.51 -8.43
C THR A 56 9.25 -8.09 -9.74
N LEU A 57 8.75 -6.86 -9.83
CA LEU A 57 8.26 -6.26 -11.07
C LEU A 57 9.42 -5.64 -11.86
N THR A 58 9.43 -5.86 -13.16
CA THR A 58 10.30 -5.14 -14.08
C THR A 58 9.84 -3.68 -14.25
N ASP A 59 10.74 -2.79 -14.65
CA ASP A 59 10.38 -1.38 -14.87
C ASP A 59 9.26 -1.22 -15.93
N PRO A 60 9.26 -1.95 -17.08
CA PRO A 60 8.13 -1.92 -17.99
C PRO A 60 6.79 -2.32 -17.35
N GLU A 61 6.77 -3.36 -16.48
CA GLU A 61 5.55 -3.75 -15.75
C GLU A 61 5.09 -2.64 -14.82
N LYS A 62 6.02 -1.98 -14.10
CA LYS A 62 5.69 -0.86 -13.21
C LYS A 62 5.03 0.29 -13.96
N ILE A 63 5.60 0.67 -15.10
CA ILE A 63 5.04 1.75 -15.92
C ILE A 63 3.68 1.36 -16.49
N ARG A 64 3.53 0.13 -16.97
CA ARG A 64 2.26 -0.36 -17.49
C ARG A 64 1.16 -0.41 -16.40
N LEU A 65 1.50 -0.69 -15.13
CA LEU A 65 0.56 -0.61 -14.01
C LEU A 65 0.04 0.82 -13.79
N VAL A 66 0.89 1.84 -13.97
CA VAL A 66 0.44 3.24 -13.93
C VAL A 66 -0.53 3.53 -15.07
N GLU A 67 -0.18 3.16 -16.32
CA GLU A 67 -1.04 3.37 -17.48
C GLU A 67 -2.42 2.70 -17.31
N VAL A 68 -2.45 1.41 -16.94
CA VAL A 68 -3.71 0.68 -16.67
C VAL A 68 -4.50 1.35 -15.54
N GLY A 69 -3.80 1.80 -14.48
CA GLY A 69 -4.44 2.53 -13.39
C GLY A 69 -5.11 3.81 -13.87
N LYS A 70 -4.45 4.60 -14.71
CA LYS A 70 -5.01 5.83 -15.29
C LYS A 70 -6.19 5.56 -16.20
N ASP A 71 -6.08 4.57 -17.07
CA ASP A 71 -7.13 4.19 -18.00
C ASP A 71 -8.40 3.75 -17.25
N VAL A 72 -8.25 2.86 -16.25
CA VAL A 72 -9.39 2.33 -15.48
C VAL A 72 -9.98 3.35 -14.54
N SER A 73 -9.14 4.13 -13.85
CA SER A 73 -9.64 5.14 -12.91
C SER A 73 -10.45 6.23 -13.62
N ALA A 74 -10.08 6.59 -14.83
CA ALA A 74 -10.76 7.63 -15.62
C ALA A 74 -11.04 8.92 -14.81
N GLY A 75 -10.13 9.28 -13.90
CA GLY A 75 -10.23 10.44 -13.01
C GLY A 75 -11.06 10.22 -11.74
N ARG A 76 -11.66 9.05 -11.52
CA ARG A 76 -12.42 8.72 -10.29
C ARG A 76 -11.53 8.56 -9.05
N ALA A 77 -10.29 8.18 -9.25
CA ALA A 77 -9.28 8.05 -8.19
C ALA A 77 -7.91 8.52 -8.68
N LYS A 78 -7.05 8.89 -7.73
CA LYS A 78 -5.65 9.25 -8.00
C LYS A 78 -4.78 8.03 -8.13
N ILE A 79 -3.89 8.01 -9.11
CA ILE A 79 -2.93 6.92 -9.31
C ILE A 79 -1.55 7.37 -8.83
N ILE A 80 -1.10 6.75 -7.74
CA ILE A 80 0.18 7.02 -7.12
C ILE A 80 1.14 5.88 -7.47
N THR A 81 2.32 6.20 -7.97
CA THR A 81 3.36 5.19 -8.20
C THR A 81 4.20 4.96 -6.94
N GLY A 82 4.54 3.70 -6.64
CA GLY A 82 5.61 3.35 -5.72
C GLY A 82 6.96 3.42 -6.45
N GLY A 83 7.41 4.63 -6.78
CA GLY A 83 8.59 4.87 -7.62
C GLY A 83 9.93 4.81 -6.87
N GLY A 84 9.95 4.35 -5.61
CA GLY A 84 11.15 4.28 -4.80
C GLY A 84 12.07 3.11 -5.18
N SER A 85 13.38 3.34 -5.04
CA SER A 85 14.46 2.35 -5.15
C SER A 85 15.50 2.68 -4.08
N ASN A 86 16.35 1.72 -3.70
CA ASN A 86 17.50 2.00 -2.84
C ASN A 86 18.70 2.61 -3.61
N GLU A 87 18.55 2.82 -4.91
CA GLU A 87 19.50 3.52 -5.79
C GLU A 87 18.85 4.80 -6.32
N THR A 88 19.49 5.95 -6.04
CA THR A 88 18.90 7.28 -6.28
C THR A 88 18.65 7.55 -7.76
N ALA A 89 19.61 7.20 -8.63
CA ALA A 89 19.47 7.47 -10.08
C ALA A 89 18.34 6.63 -10.70
N HIS A 90 18.21 5.37 -10.29
CA HIS A 90 17.09 4.52 -10.72
C HIS A 90 15.74 5.05 -10.23
N ALA A 91 15.64 5.49 -8.96
CA ALA A 91 14.41 6.11 -8.43
C ALA A 91 14.02 7.39 -9.19
N MET A 92 15.00 8.24 -9.55
CA MET A 92 14.77 9.42 -10.40
C MET A 92 14.26 9.03 -11.80
N GLN A 93 14.80 7.97 -12.39
CA GLN A 93 14.36 7.47 -13.69
C GLN A 93 12.92 6.96 -13.62
N LEU A 94 12.57 6.17 -12.61
CA LEU A 94 11.21 5.66 -12.38
C LEU A 94 10.22 6.81 -12.17
N ALA A 95 10.58 7.84 -11.40
CA ALA A 95 9.73 9.01 -11.19
C ALA A 95 9.37 9.70 -12.53
N LYS A 96 10.37 9.97 -13.38
CA LYS A 96 10.17 10.58 -14.71
C LYS A 96 9.33 9.70 -15.65
N GLN A 97 9.54 8.39 -15.61
CA GLN A 97 8.76 7.46 -16.44
C GLN A 97 7.31 7.37 -15.98
N SER A 98 7.08 7.33 -14.67
CA SER A 98 5.73 7.32 -14.08
C SER A 98 4.96 8.60 -14.35
N GLU A 99 5.63 9.75 -14.31
CA GLU A 99 5.06 11.04 -14.70
C GLU A 99 4.58 11.03 -16.15
N LYS A 100 5.42 10.54 -17.08
CA LYS A 100 5.05 10.38 -18.50
C LYS A 100 3.90 9.41 -18.71
N ALA A 101 3.78 8.37 -17.87
CA ALA A 101 2.66 7.44 -17.88
C ALA A 101 1.37 8.01 -17.26
N GLY A 102 1.42 9.23 -16.73
CA GLY A 102 0.28 9.97 -16.22
C GLY A 102 -0.03 9.73 -14.73
N ALA A 103 0.91 9.26 -13.92
CA ALA A 103 0.73 9.18 -12.48
C ALA A 103 0.32 10.54 -11.89
N ASP A 104 -0.47 10.53 -10.81
CA ASP A 104 -0.89 11.73 -10.07
C ASP A 104 0.02 12.05 -8.87
N GLY A 105 0.92 11.15 -8.52
CA GLY A 105 1.87 11.31 -7.41
C GLY A 105 2.90 10.18 -7.36
N ASN A 106 3.94 10.42 -6.58
CA ASN A 106 5.05 9.48 -6.42
C ASN A 106 5.32 9.20 -4.94
N MET A 107 5.21 7.94 -4.52
CA MET A 107 5.56 7.50 -3.18
C MET A 107 6.98 6.92 -3.17
N ILE A 108 7.85 7.52 -2.36
CA ILE A 108 9.28 7.18 -2.28
C ILE A 108 9.57 6.53 -0.94
N VAL A 109 9.94 5.26 -0.95
CA VAL A 109 10.38 4.54 0.25
C VAL A 109 11.77 4.99 0.67
N THR A 110 12.02 5.04 1.99
CA THR A 110 13.38 5.19 2.53
C THR A 110 14.31 4.14 1.91
N PRO A 111 15.53 4.51 1.45
CA PRO A 111 16.46 3.54 0.88
C PRO A 111 16.69 2.35 1.83
N TYR A 112 16.36 1.16 1.34
CA TYR A 112 16.42 -0.10 2.08
C TYR A 112 17.73 -0.82 1.85
N TYR A 113 18.14 -1.70 2.79
CA TYR A 113 19.32 -2.53 2.74
C TYR A 113 20.65 -1.76 2.94
N ASN A 114 20.96 -0.73 2.16
CA ASN A 114 22.20 0.04 2.21
C ASN A 114 22.31 1.03 3.39
N LYS A 115 21.21 1.26 4.13
CA LYS A 115 21.15 2.04 5.38
C LYS A 115 21.95 3.34 5.36
N PRO A 116 21.63 4.29 4.47
CA PRO A 116 22.32 5.57 4.40
C PRO A 116 22.15 6.39 5.69
N THR A 117 23.05 7.36 5.91
CA THR A 117 22.85 8.36 6.97
C THR A 117 21.63 9.24 6.68
N GLN A 118 21.12 9.95 7.68
CA GLN A 118 19.98 10.86 7.51
C GLN A 118 20.26 11.97 6.47
N ALA A 119 21.50 12.40 6.34
CA ALA A 119 21.91 13.31 5.26
C ALA A 119 21.75 12.67 3.87
N GLY A 120 22.13 11.39 3.73
CA GLY A 120 21.92 10.62 2.51
C GLY A 120 20.45 10.40 2.21
N VAL A 121 19.63 10.05 3.21
CA VAL A 121 18.16 9.92 3.08
C VAL A 121 17.54 11.22 2.56
N LEU A 122 17.87 12.37 3.17
CA LEU A 122 17.34 13.66 2.76
C LEU A 122 17.77 14.03 1.33
N THR A 123 19.03 13.78 0.98
CA THR A 123 19.55 14.04 -0.37
C THR A 123 18.83 13.20 -1.42
N HIS A 124 18.66 11.90 -1.12
CA HIS A 124 17.89 10.96 -1.96
C HIS A 124 16.48 11.48 -2.25
N PHE A 125 15.72 11.83 -1.22
CA PHE A 125 14.36 12.34 -1.38
C PHE A 125 14.30 13.62 -2.20
N ARG A 126 15.19 14.58 -1.94
CA ARG A 126 15.22 15.86 -2.67
C ARG A 126 15.57 15.66 -4.13
N MET A 127 16.59 14.87 -4.44
CA MET A 127 16.98 14.60 -5.83
C MET A 127 15.87 13.95 -6.64
N ILE A 128 15.09 13.05 -6.03
CA ILE A 128 13.95 12.44 -6.70
C ILE A 128 12.82 13.44 -6.86
N ALA A 129 12.53 14.25 -5.83
CA ALA A 129 11.51 15.29 -5.90
C ALA A 129 11.85 16.41 -6.90
N ASP A 130 13.15 16.72 -7.08
CA ASP A 130 13.64 17.66 -8.12
C ASP A 130 13.57 17.07 -9.54
N ALA A 131 13.46 15.75 -9.68
CA ALA A 131 13.47 15.07 -10.97
C ALA A 131 12.09 14.94 -11.63
N THR A 132 11.01 15.33 -10.96
CA THR A 132 9.61 15.20 -11.40
C THR A 132 8.76 16.34 -10.87
N ASP A 133 7.69 16.70 -11.60
CA ASP A 133 6.68 17.64 -11.12
C ASP A 133 5.58 16.96 -10.28
N LEU A 134 5.63 15.62 -10.13
CA LEU A 134 4.66 14.87 -9.33
C LEU A 134 4.79 15.23 -7.84
N PRO A 135 3.66 15.40 -7.13
CA PRO A 135 3.67 15.52 -5.68
C PRO A 135 4.19 14.21 -5.05
N VAL A 136 5.04 14.36 -4.01
CA VAL A 136 5.80 13.26 -3.40
C VAL A 136 5.25 12.92 -2.03
N ILE A 137 5.10 11.62 -1.78
CA ILE A 137 4.83 11.02 -0.47
C ILE A 137 6.11 10.31 0.00
N LEU A 138 6.68 10.70 1.12
CA LEU A 138 7.77 9.95 1.76
C LEU A 138 7.21 8.73 2.47
N TYR A 139 7.87 7.58 2.34
CA TYR A 139 7.42 6.35 2.98
C TYR A 139 8.42 5.88 4.04
N ASP A 140 8.00 5.97 5.32
CA ASP A 140 8.77 5.58 6.50
C ASP A 140 8.32 4.21 7.02
N ILE A 141 9.15 3.17 6.77
CA ILE A 141 8.89 1.80 7.19
C ILE A 141 10.19 1.13 7.68
N PRO A 142 10.70 1.52 8.87
CA PRO A 142 11.98 1.03 9.37
C PRO A 142 12.04 -0.48 9.58
N GLY A 143 10.92 -1.15 9.84
CA GLY A 143 10.84 -2.61 9.94
C GLY A 143 11.26 -3.34 8.64
N ARG A 144 11.17 -2.67 7.48
CA ARG A 144 11.60 -3.23 6.18
C ARG A 144 12.88 -2.58 5.66
N THR A 145 13.04 -1.27 5.87
CA THR A 145 14.20 -0.53 5.32
C THR A 145 15.44 -0.61 6.21
N GLY A 146 15.25 -0.92 7.50
CA GLY A 146 16.32 -1.00 8.48
C GLY A 146 16.75 0.34 9.06
N ILE A 147 16.19 1.47 8.59
CA ILE A 147 16.38 2.81 9.15
C ILE A 147 15.08 3.60 9.07
N PRO A 148 14.76 4.43 10.08
CA PRO A 148 13.63 5.37 10.03
C PRO A 148 13.99 6.64 9.27
N ILE A 149 12.97 7.43 8.94
CA ILE A 149 13.15 8.86 8.68
C ILE A 149 13.09 9.57 10.03
N GLU A 150 14.21 10.19 10.45
CA GLU A 150 14.25 10.91 11.72
C GLU A 150 13.44 12.22 11.64
N TYR A 151 12.90 12.65 12.77
CA TYR A 151 12.12 13.87 12.89
C TYR A 151 12.78 15.10 12.21
N ALA A 152 14.07 15.36 12.49
CA ALA A 152 14.78 16.49 11.90
C ALA A 152 14.91 16.37 10.36
N THR A 153 14.99 15.14 9.85
CA THR A 153 15.03 14.86 8.41
C THR A 153 13.69 15.15 7.75
N ILE A 154 12.57 14.77 8.39
CA ILE A 154 11.21 15.08 7.90
C ILE A 154 11.01 16.60 7.84
N LEU A 155 11.37 17.36 8.90
CA LEU A 155 11.23 18.82 8.91
C LEU A 155 12.07 19.51 7.79
N ARG A 156 13.22 18.94 7.47
CA ARG A 156 14.07 19.44 6.38
C ARG A 156 13.53 19.05 5.01
N ALA A 157 12.94 17.88 4.87
CA ALA A 157 12.28 17.42 3.65
C ALA A 157 11.02 18.23 3.35
N ALA A 158 10.23 18.58 4.36
CA ALA A 158 9.03 19.42 4.27
C ALA A 158 9.26 20.81 3.67
N LYS A 159 10.52 21.27 3.61
CA LYS A 159 10.86 22.54 2.95
C LYS A 159 10.92 22.45 1.42
N HIS A 160 10.83 21.24 0.87
CA HIS A 160 10.82 21.03 -0.57
C HIS A 160 9.38 21.18 -1.11
N PRO A 161 9.13 21.99 -2.15
CA PRO A 161 7.78 22.31 -2.61
C PRO A 161 6.98 21.10 -3.11
N ASN A 162 7.64 20.07 -3.65
CA ASN A 162 6.98 18.87 -4.16
C ASN A 162 6.84 17.76 -3.10
N ILE A 163 7.46 17.86 -1.93
CA ILE A 163 7.31 16.88 -0.84
C ILE A 163 6.11 17.28 0.01
N LEU A 164 4.97 16.65 -0.21
CA LEU A 164 3.70 17.07 0.37
C LEU A 164 3.16 16.13 1.46
N ALA A 165 3.67 14.91 1.54
CA ALA A 165 3.10 13.92 2.46
C ALA A 165 4.13 12.94 3.01
N VAL A 166 3.71 12.27 4.11
CA VAL A 166 4.38 11.11 4.69
C VAL A 166 3.39 9.97 4.81
N LYS A 167 3.76 8.77 4.36
CA LYS A 167 3.14 7.51 4.76
C LYS A 167 3.94 6.95 5.92
N ASP A 168 3.34 6.89 7.10
CA ASP A 168 3.95 6.39 8.34
C ASP A 168 3.55 4.93 8.59
N ALA A 169 4.53 4.03 8.54
CA ALA A 169 4.42 2.64 8.97
C ALA A 169 5.43 2.33 10.10
N LYS A 170 5.84 3.35 10.85
CA LYS A 170 6.68 3.25 12.04
C LYS A 170 5.84 3.18 13.32
N GLY A 171 4.67 3.84 13.34
CA GLY A 171 3.74 3.83 14.47
C GLY A 171 4.13 4.76 15.63
N ASP A 172 5.05 5.72 15.41
CA ASP A 172 5.42 6.73 16.42
C ASP A 172 4.46 7.93 16.37
N LEU A 173 3.28 7.77 16.97
CA LEU A 173 2.24 8.80 17.00
C LEU A 173 2.71 10.11 17.66
N ALA A 174 3.66 10.04 18.60
CA ALA A 174 4.23 11.24 19.21
C ALA A 174 5.07 12.03 18.19
N GLN A 175 5.87 11.36 17.38
CA GLN A 175 6.58 12.02 16.28
C GLN A 175 5.62 12.59 15.22
N VAL A 176 4.58 11.83 14.85
CA VAL A 176 3.55 12.31 13.92
C VAL A 176 2.93 13.62 14.42
N SER A 177 2.46 13.67 15.67
CA SER A 177 1.89 14.88 16.29
C SER A 177 2.86 16.05 16.25
N ARG A 178 4.15 15.81 16.53
CA ARG A 178 5.19 16.86 16.52
C ARG A 178 5.42 17.42 15.10
N VAL A 179 5.39 16.55 14.07
CA VAL A 179 5.58 16.99 12.69
C VAL A 179 4.37 17.76 12.19
N LEU A 180 3.14 17.27 12.46
CA LEU A 180 1.89 17.95 12.10
C LEU A 180 1.80 19.36 12.72
N ASN A 181 2.32 19.57 13.94
CA ASN A 181 2.35 20.89 14.57
C ASN A 181 3.36 21.87 13.97
N GLN A 182 4.28 21.43 13.12
CA GLN A 182 5.39 22.26 12.61
C GLN A 182 5.50 22.30 11.07
N THR A 183 4.66 21.55 10.38
CA THR A 183 4.67 21.47 8.92
C THR A 183 3.25 21.39 8.38
N ASP A 184 3.09 21.67 7.09
CA ASP A 184 1.84 21.45 6.35
C ASP A 184 1.82 20.07 5.66
N LEU A 185 2.70 19.13 6.04
CA LEU A 185 2.73 17.79 5.46
C LEU A 185 1.44 17.03 5.79
N LEU A 186 0.86 16.44 4.77
CA LEU A 186 -0.21 15.46 4.91
C LEU A 186 0.38 14.17 5.50
N TYR A 187 -0.35 13.53 6.42
CA TYR A 187 0.08 12.26 6.99
C TYR A 187 -0.93 11.16 6.67
N PHE A 188 -0.42 10.02 6.23
CA PHE A 188 -1.21 8.82 5.97
C PHE A 188 -0.72 7.69 6.87
N SER A 189 -1.65 7.00 7.55
CA SER A 189 -1.30 5.74 8.19
C SER A 189 -0.93 4.72 7.12
N GLY A 190 0.25 4.16 7.24
CA GLY A 190 0.75 3.05 6.42
C GLY A 190 0.69 1.71 7.15
N ASP A 191 0.04 1.71 8.32
CA ASP A 191 -0.09 0.58 9.23
C ASP A 191 -1.57 0.43 9.61
N ASP A 192 -2.22 -0.61 9.10
CA ASP A 192 -3.66 -0.78 9.15
C ASP A 192 -4.24 -0.81 10.59
N PRO A 193 -3.60 -1.43 11.60
CA PRO A 193 -4.05 -1.36 13.00
C PRO A 193 -4.08 0.07 13.56
N ASN A 194 -3.23 0.95 13.04
CA ASN A 194 -3.05 2.31 13.55
C ASN A 194 -3.81 3.39 12.76
N VAL A 195 -4.72 3.02 11.85
CA VAL A 195 -5.47 4.00 11.05
C VAL A 195 -6.28 4.95 11.92
N LEU A 196 -7.13 4.44 12.81
CA LEU A 196 -7.95 5.29 13.69
C LEU A 196 -7.12 6.16 14.63
N PRO A 197 -6.08 5.65 15.33
CA PRO A 197 -5.17 6.49 16.11
C PRO A 197 -4.51 7.62 15.31
N HIS A 198 -4.04 7.37 14.09
CA HIS A 198 -3.49 8.40 13.22
C HIS A 198 -4.52 9.47 12.86
N LEU A 199 -5.73 9.06 12.45
CA LEU A 199 -6.82 9.99 12.16
C LEU A 199 -7.19 10.85 13.37
N ALA A 200 -7.23 10.26 14.57
CA ALA A 200 -7.59 10.95 15.80
C ALA A 200 -6.58 12.06 16.19
N ILE A 201 -5.33 11.97 15.76
CA ILE A 201 -4.30 13.00 15.99
C ILE A 201 -4.10 13.94 14.80
N GLY A 202 -4.98 13.89 13.78
CA GLY A 202 -4.99 14.84 12.67
C GLY A 202 -4.33 14.33 11.38
N ALA A 203 -4.05 13.02 11.24
CA ALA A 203 -3.62 12.48 9.95
C ALA A 203 -4.73 12.60 8.90
N THR A 204 -4.32 12.71 7.64
CA THR A 204 -5.19 12.95 6.49
C THR A 204 -6.03 11.73 6.11
N GLY A 205 -5.45 10.53 6.25
CA GLY A 205 -6.06 9.30 5.77
C GLY A 205 -5.15 8.09 5.96
N LEU A 206 -5.30 7.11 5.07
CA LEU A 206 -4.52 5.87 5.07
C LEU A 206 -3.99 5.54 3.68
N ILE A 207 -2.91 4.74 3.67
CA ILE A 207 -2.45 3.99 2.50
C ILE A 207 -2.37 2.52 2.97
N GLY A 208 -3.53 1.84 2.94
CA GLY A 208 -3.76 0.58 3.63
C GLY A 208 -3.62 -0.65 2.75
N VAL A 209 -3.26 -1.77 3.38
CA VAL A 209 -3.16 -3.10 2.76
C VAL A 209 -4.53 -3.79 2.76
N THR A 210 -5.21 -3.82 3.90
CA THR A 210 -6.53 -4.43 4.08
C THR A 210 -7.61 -3.75 3.23
N ALA A 211 -7.38 -2.50 2.83
CA ALA A 211 -8.26 -1.75 1.93
C ALA A 211 -8.42 -2.39 0.53
N ASN A 212 -7.53 -3.30 0.11
CA ASN A 212 -7.74 -4.16 -1.07
C ASN A 212 -9.02 -5.01 -0.98
N ILE A 213 -9.42 -5.36 0.24
CA ILE A 213 -10.59 -6.21 0.51
C ILE A 213 -11.75 -5.35 0.96
N ALA A 214 -11.50 -4.37 1.84
CA ALA A 214 -12.50 -3.66 2.63
C ALA A 214 -12.28 -2.13 2.61
N ALA A 215 -12.29 -1.49 1.42
CA ALA A 215 -12.16 -0.04 1.31
C ALA A 215 -13.37 0.71 1.90
N THR A 216 -14.59 0.15 1.78
CA THR A 216 -15.84 0.78 2.27
C THR A 216 -15.81 1.13 3.76
N PRO A 217 -15.49 0.22 4.71
CA PRO A 217 -15.43 0.59 6.12
C PRO A 217 -14.29 1.58 6.45
N TYR A 218 -13.19 1.58 5.70
CA TYR A 218 -12.17 2.63 5.84
C TYR A 218 -12.71 4.00 5.40
N ARG A 219 -13.47 4.05 4.31
CA ARG A 219 -14.15 5.28 3.88
C ARG A 219 -15.11 5.77 4.97
N GLN A 220 -15.93 4.89 5.52
CA GLN A 220 -16.83 5.22 6.63
C GLN A 220 -16.07 5.72 7.87
N MET A 221 -14.94 5.11 8.21
CA MET A 221 -14.10 5.54 9.32
C MET A 221 -13.54 6.95 9.11
N VAL A 222 -12.98 7.22 7.93
CA VAL A 222 -12.43 8.54 7.58
C VAL A 222 -13.52 9.61 7.59
N ASP A 223 -14.67 9.34 6.97
CA ASP A 223 -15.81 10.28 6.93
C ASP A 223 -16.36 10.56 8.33
N ALA A 224 -16.46 9.53 9.19
CA ALA A 224 -16.91 9.68 10.55
C ALA A 224 -15.93 10.56 11.38
N VAL A 225 -14.61 10.35 11.25
CA VAL A 225 -13.63 11.21 11.91
C VAL A 225 -13.74 12.65 11.42
N ASN A 226 -13.85 12.86 10.10
CA ASN A 226 -14.02 14.20 9.51
C ASN A 226 -15.29 14.89 10.00
N ALA A 227 -16.35 14.14 10.29
CA ALA A 227 -17.61 14.63 10.87
C ALA A 227 -17.58 14.79 12.39
N GLY A 228 -16.49 14.40 13.07
CA GLY A 228 -16.39 14.41 14.53
C GLY A 228 -17.13 13.25 15.23
N ASP A 229 -17.60 12.25 14.46
CA ASP A 229 -18.31 11.07 14.99
C ASP A 229 -17.32 9.94 15.34
N LEU A 230 -16.65 10.10 16.48
CA LEU A 230 -15.71 9.09 16.97
C LEU A 230 -16.39 7.75 17.28
N LYS A 231 -17.68 7.75 17.60
CA LYS A 231 -18.43 6.52 17.90
C LYS A 231 -18.54 5.64 16.66
N THR A 232 -18.96 6.21 15.55
CA THR A 232 -19.02 5.50 14.25
C THR A 232 -17.62 5.09 13.76
N ALA A 233 -16.63 5.97 13.88
CA ALA A 233 -15.25 5.65 13.53
C ALA A 233 -14.70 4.45 14.34
N THR A 234 -14.96 4.43 15.66
CA THR A 234 -14.55 3.32 16.53
C THR A 234 -15.30 2.01 16.18
N ALA A 235 -16.56 2.09 15.81
CA ALA A 235 -17.32 0.91 15.37
C ALA A 235 -16.73 0.30 14.09
N ALA A 236 -16.40 1.13 13.09
CA ALA A 236 -15.74 0.69 11.86
C ALA A 236 -14.35 0.08 12.14
N HIS A 237 -13.56 0.69 13.02
CA HIS A 237 -12.26 0.16 13.44
C HIS A 237 -12.38 -1.25 14.06
N LYS A 238 -13.31 -1.43 15.01
CA LYS A 238 -13.54 -2.73 15.66
C LYS A 238 -14.04 -3.79 14.68
N GLN A 239 -14.85 -3.40 13.71
CA GLN A 239 -15.37 -4.29 12.68
C GLN A 239 -14.26 -4.79 11.75
N LEU A 240 -13.28 -3.94 11.45
CA LEU A 240 -12.13 -4.28 10.61
C LEU A 240 -11.08 -5.14 11.32
N GLU A 241 -11.04 -5.13 12.64
CA GLU A 241 -9.95 -5.68 13.45
C GLU A 241 -9.60 -7.15 13.12
N PRO A 242 -10.56 -8.10 13.02
CA PRO A 242 -10.22 -9.49 12.65
C PRO A 242 -9.63 -9.58 11.23
N LEU A 243 -10.19 -8.84 10.28
CA LEU A 243 -9.68 -8.82 8.90
C LEU A 243 -8.27 -8.20 8.83
N VAL A 244 -8.00 -7.18 9.63
CA VAL A 244 -6.66 -6.58 9.74
C VAL A 244 -5.66 -7.62 10.27
N ARG A 245 -6.02 -8.41 11.30
CA ARG A 245 -5.17 -9.51 11.77
C ARG A 245 -4.95 -10.57 10.70
N ALA A 246 -6.01 -11.01 10.02
CA ALA A 246 -5.91 -11.94 8.91
C ALA A 246 -4.91 -11.47 7.83
N CYS A 247 -4.92 -10.17 7.52
CA CYS A 247 -4.07 -9.59 6.48
C CYS A 247 -2.62 -9.29 6.92
N MET A 248 -2.38 -9.01 8.22
CA MET A 248 -1.13 -8.36 8.63
C MET A 248 -0.27 -9.16 9.62
N THR A 249 -0.80 -10.28 10.19
CA THR A 249 -0.16 -10.91 11.34
C THR A 249 0.59 -12.19 11.02
N HIS A 250 0.01 -13.05 10.15
CA HIS A 250 0.46 -14.44 10.03
C HIS A 250 1.52 -14.64 8.94
N VAL A 251 1.39 -13.92 7.82
CA VAL A 251 2.31 -13.93 6.68
C VAL A 251 2.48 -12.50 6.15
N PRO A 252 3.43 -12.23 5.22
CA PRO A 252 3.50 -10.91 4.59
C PRO A 252 2.14 -10.48 4.02
N GLY A 253 1.71 -9.24 4.29
CA GLY A 253 0.36 -8.78 3.96
C GLY A 253 -0.03 -8.95 2.48
N THR A 254 0.92 -8.86 1.55
CA THR A 254 0.71 -9.19 0.13
C THR A 254 0.21 -10.61 -0.07
N VAL A 255 0.82 -11.57 0.64
CA VAL A 255 0.48 -12.99 0.56
C VAL A 255 -0.91 -13.23 1.11
N ALA A 256 -1.19 -12.74 2.33
CA ALA A 256 -2.50 -12.88 2.96
C ALA A 256 -3.62 -12.26 2.11
N VAL A 257 -3.43 -11.03 1.64
CA VAL A 257 -4.45 -10.33 0.83
C VAL A 257 -4.74 -11.06 -0.47
N LYS A 258 -3.73 -11.54 -1.19
CA LYS A 258 -3.95 -12.32 -2.42
C LYS A 258 -4.67 -13.65 -2.13
N TYR A 259 -4.31 -14.32 -1.04
CA TYR A 259 -4.99 -15.54 -0.60
C TYR A 259 -6.47 -15.28 -0.35
N ILE A 260 -6.79 -14.22 0.39
CA ILE A 260 -8.17 -13.86 0.73
C ILE A 260 -8.94 -13.40 -0.53
N LEU A 261 -8.37 -12.54 -1.36
CA LEU A 261 -9.00 -12.07 -2.60
C LEU A 261 -9.32 -13.22 -3.57
N HIS A 262 -8.42 -14.20 -3.67
CA HIS A 262 -8.66 -15.41 -4.47
C HIS A 262 -9.78 -16.25 -3.87
N GLY A 263 -9.77 -16.48 -2.55
CA GLY A 263 -10.84 -17.20 -1.87
C GLY A 263 -12.23 -16.53 -1.98
N LEU A 264 -12.25 -15.19 -2.17
CA LEU A 264 -13.46 -14.42 -2.46
C LEU A 264 -13.81 -14.37 -3.95
N GLY A 265 -13.02 -14.99 -4.83
CA GLY A 265 -13.21 -14.96 -6.29
C GLY A 265 -12.98 -13.60 -6.94
N ARG A 266 -12.26 -12.69 -6.25
CA ARG A 266 -11.98 -11.33 -6.76
C ARG A 266 -10.78 -11.26 -7.69
N ILE A 267 -9.80 -12.17 -7.54
CA ILE A 267 -8.64 -12.35 -8.44
C ILE A 267 -8.55 -13.79 -8.88
N GLY A 268 -7.99 -14.03 -10.08
CA GLY A 268 -7.93 -15.35 -10.70
C GLY A 268 -6.92 -16.32 -10.08
N SER A 269 -5.90 -15.81 -9.38
CA SER A 269 -4.85 -16.61 -8.76
C SER A 269 -4.27 -15.92 -7.53
N PRO A 270 -3.94 -16.67 -6.43
CA PRO A 270 -3.26 -16.13 -5.26
C PRO A 270 -1.75 -16.03 -5.45
N ARG A 271 -1.25 -16.28 -6.66
CA ARG A 271 0.18 -16.34 -6.97
C ARG A 271 0.92 -15.08 -6.53
N VAL A 272 2.08 -15.29 -5.89
CA VAL A 272 3.10 -14.29 -5.61
C VAL A 272 4.39 -14.67 -6.32
N ARG A 273 5.30 -13.72 -6.57
CA ARG A 273 6.62 -13.98 -7.16
C ARG A 273 7.66 -14.23 -6.07
N LEU A 274 8.55 -15.19 -6.31
CA LEU A 274 9.68 -15.44 -5.41
C LEU A 274 10.48 -14.15 -5.16
N PRO A 275 10.97 -13.92 -3.92
CA PRO A 275 11.08 -14.89 -2.83
C PRO A 275 9.80 -15.07 -1.98
N LEU A 276 8.70 -14.35 -2.28
CA LEU A 276 7.43 -14.63 -1.62
C LEU A 276 6.87 -15.97 -2.11
N VAL A 277 6.26 -16.70 -1.18
CA VAL A 277 5.50 -17.93 -1.45
C VAL A 277 4.12 -17.80 -0.83
N GLY A 278 3.17 -18.61 -1.27
CA GLY A 278 1.85 -18.70 -0.65
C GLY A 278 1.95 -19.19 0.80
N PRO A 279 0.89 -19.05 1.60
CA PRO A 279 0.91 -19.49 2.99
C PRO A 279 1.03 -21.02 3.07
N GLU A 280 1.79 -21.53 4.05
CA GLU A 280 1.77 -22.92 4.43
C GLU A 280 0.39 -23.30 5.00
N GLU A 281 0.09 -24.61 5.09
CA GLU A 281 -1.23 -25.09 5.55
C GLU A 281 -1.62 -24.53 6.92
N TRP A 282 -0.67 -24.46 7.86
CA TRP A 282 -0.91 -23.93 9.20
C TRP A 282 -1.07 -22.40 9.21
N GLU A 283 -0.37 -21.68 8.34
CA GLU A 283 -0.54 -20.23 8.18
C GLU A 283 -1.88 -19.90 7.52
N ALA A 284 -2.28 -20.69 6.52
CA ALA A 284 -3.58 -20.56 5.88
C ALA A 284 -4.72 -20.79 6.90
N ALA A 285 -4.60 -21.82 7.75
CA ALA A 285 -5.57 -22.08 8.82
C ALA A 285 -5.70 -20.89 9.77
N GLN A 286 -4.59 -20.26 10.18
CA GLN A 286 -4.64 -19.07 11.03
C GLN A 286 -5.34 -17.89 10.35
N ILE A 287 -5.09 -17.67 9.06
CA ILE A 287 -5.80 -16.62 8.29
C ILE A 287 -7.30 -16.90 8.25
N GLU A 288 -7.68 -18.16 8.02
CA GLU A 288 -9.08 -18.60 7.96
C GLU A 288 -9.78 -18.46 9.31
N ASP A 289 -9.11 -18.81 10.42
CA ASP A 289 -9.61 -18.62 11.80
C ASP A 289 -9.95 -17.14 12.07
N GLU A 290 -9.12 -16.22 11.58
CA GLU A 290 -9.41 -14.78 11.70
C GLU A 290 -10.58 -14.36 10.81
N ILE A 291 -10.69 -14.91 9.60
CA ILE A 291 -11.82 -14.64 8.70
C ILE A 291 -13.14 -15.13 9.31
N ASP A 292 -13.14 -16.24 10.01
CA ASP A 292 -14.34 -16.78 10.70
C ASP A 292 -14.83 -15.85 11.84
N LEU A 293 -13.94 -15.01 12.38
CA LEU A 293 -14.30 -13.97 13.36
C LEU A 293 -14.86 -12.70 12.72
N VAL A 294 -14.71 -12.54 11.40
CA VAL A 294 -15.22 -11.37 10.69
C VAL A 294 -16.75 -11.39 10.69
N THR A 295 -17.35 -10.45 11.38
CA THR A 295 -18.78 -10.15 11.26
C THR A 295 -19.08 -9.48 9.91
N ALA A 296 -20.32 -9.07 9.65
CA ALA A 296 -20.65 -8.41 8.39
C ALA A 296 -19.78 -7.17 8.13
N ILE A 297 -19.00 -7.18 7.06
CA ILE A 297 -18.23 -6.02 6.56
C ILE A 297 -18.97 -5.43 5.34
N PRO A 298 -19.31 -4.13 5.33
CA PRO A 298 -19.96 -3.51 4.18
C PRO A 298 -19.16 -3.71 2.88
N GLY A 299 -19.82 -4.26 1.86
CA GLY A 299 -19.21 -4.51 0.55
C GLY A 299 -18.37 -5.78 0.44
N VAL A 300 -18.32 -6.63 1.48
CA VAL A 300 -17.61 -7.91 1.45
C VAL A 300 -18.51 -9.04 1.96
N ASP A 301 -18.72 -10.05 1.13
CA ASP A 301 -19.47 -11.26 1.49
C ASP A 301 -18.49 -12.42 1.71
N PHE A 302 -18.20 -12.70 2.97
CA PHE A 302 -17.35 -13.83 3.36
C PHE A 302 -18.08 -15.17 3.39
N SER A 303 -19.42 -15.24 3.25
CA SER A 303 -20.16 -16.50 3.19
C SER A 303 -19.77 -17.37 2.00
N ASN A 304 -19.24 -16.73 0.96
CA ASN A 304 -18.72 -17.36 -0.25
C ASN A 304 -17.18 -17.51 -0.25
N PHE A 305 -16.52 -17.27 0.87
CA PHE A 305 -15.08 -17.48 0.97
C PHE A 305 -14.74 -18.96 0.77
N ARG A 306 -13.96 -19.28 -0.24
CA ARG A 306 -13.55 -20.63 -0.64
C ARG A 306 -12.06 -20.62 -0.93
N PRO A 307 -11.22 -20.73 0.11
CA PRO A 307 -9.78 -20.72 -0.05
C PRO A 307 -9.30 -21.96 -0.80
N ASP A 308 -8.41 -21.77 -1.77
CA ASP A 308 -7.71 -22.87 -2.43
C ASP A 308 -6.27 -22.93 -1.90
N ARG A 309 -6.06 -23.75 -0.88
CA ARG A 309 -4.77 -23.96 -0.24
C ARG A 309 -3.74 -24.55 -1.22
N ASN A 310 -4.16 -25.35 -2.20
CA ASN A 310 -3.25 -25.94 -3.20
C ASN A 310 -2.76 -24.90 -4.20
N ALA A 311 -3.65 -24.03 -4.69
CA ALA A 311 -3.27 -22.94 -5.56
C ALA A 311 -2.33 -21.93 -4.84
N ALA A 312 -2.53 -21.73 -3.52
CA ALA A 312 -1.72 -20.85 -2.70
C ALA A 312 -0.33 -21.42 -2.42
N ALA A 313 -0.19 -22.72 -2.18
CA ALA A 313 1.09 -23.38 -1.89
C ALA A 313 2.15 -23.26 -3.02
N GLY A 314 1.80 -22.56 -4.09
CA GLY A 314 2.67 -22.36 -5.26
C GLY A 314 2.94 -23.69 -5.97
N GLY A 315 2.46 -23.86 -7.19
CA GLY A 315 2.82 -25.02 -8.01
C GLY A 315 4.31 -25.32 -7.87
N ALA A 316 4.65 -26.60 -7.77
CA ALA A 316 5.99 -27.09 -7.47
C ALA A 316 7.09 -26.15 -7.97
N LEU A 317 8.01 -25.76 -7.07
CA LEU A 317 9.20 -24.99 -7.45
C LEU A 317 9.70 -25.51 -8.79
N PRO A 318 9.98 -24.67 -9.79
CA PRO A 318 10.53 -25.13 -11.03
C PRO A 318 11.77 -25.98 -10.67
N ARG A 319 11.77 -27.25 -11.03
CA ARG A 319 12.94 -28.12 -10.82
C ARG A 319 14.09 -27.41 -11.48
N ILE A 320 15.08 -26.98 -10.68
CA ILE A 320 16.33 -26.48 -11.24
C ILE A 320 16.89 -27.63 -12.08
N ALA A 321 16.74 -27.51 -13.40
CA ALA A 321 17.32 -28.48 -14.33
C ALA A 321 18.83 -28.44 -14.11
N GLY A 322 19.41 -29.50 -13.51
CA GLY A 322 20.86 -29.63 -13.41
C GLY A 322 21.45 -29.99 -12.04
N THR A 323 20.76 -30.79 -11.20
CA THR A 323 21.49 -31.53 -10.14
C THR A 323 21.14 -33.01 -10.27
N THR A 324 21.76 -33.66 -11.23
CA THR A 324 22.06 -35.10 -11.12
C THR A 324 23.23 -35.23 -10.14
N ARG A 325 23.01 -35.89 -9.01
CA ARG A 325 24.09 -36.47 -8.21
C ARG A 325 24.74 -37.59 -8.97
#